data_880979399636510d03b93822e589cf1c
#
_entry.id   880979399636510d03b93822e589cf1c
#
_cell.length_a   1.000
_cell.length_b   1.000
_cell.length_c   1.000
_cell.angle_alpha   90.00
_cell.angle_beta   90.00
_cell.angle_gamma   90.00
#
_symmetry.space_group_name_H-M   'P 1'
#
loop_
_entity.id
_entity.type
_entity.pdbx_description
1 polymer ?
#
loop_
_entity_poly.entity_id
_entity_poly.type
_entity_poly.pdbx_seq_one_letter_code
_entity_poly.pdbx_strand_id
1 'polypeptide(L)'
;MFRVILLCLVIPSVFAHAQYREVGLFLGGTNYIGEVGKTTFVEPSLKSPSATLFYKSNFSPRFAFRVELGLSSIKGIDTMSSEPLRKERANSFTNSINHTSAILEVNYFKMDLSDFENSWSPYLFAGLSYLKYRDLYYPKSESVANFQKNDFSFAIPMGVGVKTRLGMNFLVGIEIKALYTFSDNLDGSFPTFADEIDQQPAFGNSLSKDWIIFSGFSLSYSFGRGWFIEGLL
;
A
#
# COMPACT_ATOMS: atom_id res chain seq x y z
N MET A 1 15.60 -18.09 27.13
CA MET A 1 16.25 -17.96 25.82
C MET A 1 15.99 -19.17 24.90
N PHE A 2 16.07 -20.43 25.33
CA PHE A 2 15.86 -21.61 24.48
C PHE A 2 14.48 -21.74 23.81
N ARG A 3 13.39 -21.27 24.46
CA ARG A 3 12.02 -21.36 23.91
C ARG A 3 11.75 -20.39 22.74
N VAL A 4 12.42 -19.24 22.69
CA VAL A 4 12.29 -18.27 21.61
C VAL A 4 13.05 -18.73 20.36
N ILE A 5 14.22 -19.38 20.55
CA ILE A 5 15.03 -19.94 19.46
C ILE A 5 14.28 -21.11 18.78
N LEU A 6 13.53 -21.90 19.56
CA LEU A 6 12.73 -23.02 19.01
C LEU A 6 11.56 -22.51 18.16
N LEU A 7 10.95 -21.40 18.53
CA LEU A 7 9.87 -20.77 17.74
C LEU A 7 10.39 -20.22 16.41
N CYS A 8 11.59 -19.63 16.39
CA CYS A 8 12.22 -19.14 15.16
C CYS A 8 12.68 -20.25 14.21
N LEU A 9 12.92 -21.47 14.71
CA LEU A 9 13.31 -22.63 13.89
C LEU A 9 12.10 -23.36 13.24
N VAL A 10 10.90 -23.20 13.80
CA VAL A 10 9.68 -23.82 13.24
C VAL A 10 9.09 -22.99 12.10
N ILE A 11 9.30 -21.66 12.10
CA ILE A 11 8.77 -20.76 11.07
C ILE A 11 9.30 -21.07 9.64
N PRO A 12 10.60 -21.38 9.41
CA PRO A 12 11.06 -21.69 8.06
C PRO A 12 10.57 -23.03 7.50
N SER A 13 10.19 -23.99 8.33
CA SER A 13 9.69 -25.29 7.84
C SER A 13 8.26 -25.22 7.28
N VAL A 14 7.46 -24.24 7.68
CA VAL A 14 6.08 -24.05 7.14
C VAL A 14 6.12 -23.46 5.73
N PHE A 15 7.19 -22.76 5.35
CA PHE A 15 7.34 -22.15 4.03
C PHE A 15 7.97 -23.06 2.97
N ALA A 16 8.37 -24.27 3.34
CA ALA A 16 9.05 -25.20 2.40
C ALA A 16 8.10 -25.79 1.32
N HIS A 17 6.79 -25.60 1.45
CA HIS A 17 5.79 -26.10 0.50
C HIS A 17 5.21 -25.02 -0.43
N ALA A 18 5.85 -23.87 -0.58
CA ALA A 18 5.41 -22.86 -1.54
C ALA A 18 5.57 -23.40 -2.97
N GLN A 19 4.48 -23.75 -3.59
CA GLN A 19 4.48 -24.42 -4.89
C GLN A 19 4.95 -23.49 -6.01
N TYR A 20 4.59 -22.20 -5.97
CA TYR A 20 4.98 -21.19 -6.95
C TYR A 20 5.39 -19.89 -6.27
N ARG A 21 6.39 -19.25 -6.85
CA ARG A 21 6.90 -17.95 -6.40
C ARG A 21 6.72 -16.95 -7.52
N GLU A 22 6.44 -15.71 -7.17
CA GLU A 22 6.30 -14.63 -8.12
C GLU A 22 7.19 -13.46 -7.69
N VAL A 23 7.80 -12.81 -8.66
CA VAL A 23 8.37 -11.48 -8.51
C VAL A 23 7.63 -10.56 -9.46
N GLY A 24 7.25 -9.38 -9.00
CA GLY A 24 6.44 -8.50 -9.83
C GLY A 24 6.57 -7.03 -9.46
N LEU A 25 6.02 -6.22 -10.33
CA LEU A 25 5.97 -4.78 -10.22
C LEU A 25 4.51 -4.31 -10.31
N PHE A 26 4.12 -3.44 -9.40
CA PHE A 26 2.90 -2.65 -9.49
C PHE A 26 3.25 -1.23 -9.92
N LEU A 27 2.52 -0.71 -10.89
CA LEU A 27 2.62 0.67 -11.36
C LEU A 27 1.23 1.30 -11.36
N GLY A 28 1.12 2.49 -10.78
CA GLY A 28 -0.16 3.15 -10.67
C GLY A 28 -0.07 4.58 -10.16
N GLY A 29 -1.20 5.06 -9.68
CA GLY A 29 -1.34 6.35 -9.02
C GLY A 29 -1.81 6.21 -7.59
N THR A 30 -1.62 7.28 -6.83
CA THR A 30 -2.14 7.41 -5.47
C THR A 30 -3.16 8.53 -5.40
N ASN A 31 -4.12 8.35 -4.51
CA ASN A 31 -5.04 9.38 -4.07
C ASN A 31 -4.96 9.48 -2.54
N TYR A 32 -4.93 10.69 -2.01
CA TYR A 32 -4.89 10.97 -0.58
C TYR A 32 -6.28 11.36 -0.09
N ILE A 33 -6.66 10.88 1.10
CA ILE A 33 -7.89 11.25 1.79
C ILE A 33 -7.53 11.58 3.23
N GLY A 34 -7.70 12.85 3.59
CA GLY A 34 -7.43 13.41 4.91
C GLY A 34 -7.93 14.85 4.99
N GLU A 35 -7.22 15.69 5.74
CA GLU A 35 -7.64 17.04 6.06
C GLU A 35 -7.44 18.03 4.91
N VAL A 36 -6.44 17.81 4.05
CA VAL A 36 -6.11 18.71 2.92
C VAL A 36 -6.42 18.04 1.60
N GLY A 37 -7.14 18.75 0.75
CA GLY A 37 -7.47 18.32 -0.62
C GLY A 37 -8.89 17.79 -0.77
N LYS A 38 -9.08 16.95 -1.79
CA LYS A 38 -10.37 16.34 -2.12
C LYS A 38 -10.66 15.16 -1.21
N THR A 39 -11.94 14.92 -0.95
CA THR A 39 -12.43 13.73 -0.23
C THR A 39 -12.87 12.59 -1.17
N THR A 40 -12.55 12.69 -2.47
CA THR A 40 -12.93 11.70 -3.46
C THR A 40 -12.12 10.41 -3.29
N PHE A 41 -12.79 9.27 -3.18
CA PHE A 41 -12.16 7.98 -2.85
C PHE A 41 -11.24 7.45 -3.95
N VAL A 42 -11.63 7.60 -5.21
CA VAL A 42 -10.82 7.19 -6.37
C VAL A 42 -10.73 8.36 -7.34
N GLU A 43 -9.54 8.88 -7.52
CA GLU A 43 -9.25 9.82 -8.61
C GLU A 43 -8.20 9.18 -9.52
N PRO A 44 -8.57 8.74 -10.72
CA PRO A 44 -7.64 8.13 -11.67
C PRO A 44 -6.73 9.20 -12.29
N SER A 45 -5.88 9.80 -11.49
CA SER A 45 -4.90 10.77 -11.98
C SER A 45 -3.50 10.25 -11.74
N LEU A 46 -2.71 10.13 -12.80
CA LEU A 46 -1.27 9.84 -12.73
C LEU A 46 -0.45 11.00 -12.17
N LYS A 47 -1.10 12.00 -11.56
CA LYS A 47 -0.43 13.17 -10.97
C LYS A 47 0.37 12.84 -9.72
N SER A 48 0.08 11.69 -9.10
CA SER A 48 0.78 11.17 -7.93
C SER A 48 1.20 9.73 -8.22
N PRO A 49 2.37 9.50 -8.82
CA PRO A 49 2.80 8.17 -9.26
C PRO A 49 3.15 7.26 -8.08
N SER A 50 2.98 5.97 -8.30
CA SER A 50 3.39 4.91 -7.39
C SER A 50 4.03 3.75 -8.15
N ALA A 51 5.12 3.23 -7.61
CA ALA A 51 5.78 2.02 -8.08
C ALA A 51 6.07 1.12 -6.88
N THR A 52 5.70 -0.15 -6.96
CA THR A 52 5.91 -1.13 -5.87
C THR A 52 6.47 -2.42 -6.45
N LEU A 53 7.65 -2.82 -5.96
CA LEU A 53 8.22 -4.13 -6.20
C LEU A 53 7.64 -5.11 -5.20
N PHE A 54 7.27 -6.32 -5.63
CA PHE A 54 6.78 -7.34 -4.73
C PHE A 54 7.36 -8.72 -5.03
N TYR A 55 7.47 -9.50 -3.97
CA TYR A 55 7.72 -10.92 -4.00
C TYR A 55 6.54 -11.64 -3.39
N LYS A 56 6.03 -12.67 -4.06
CA LYS A 56 4.89 -13.44 -3.62
C LYS A 56 5.24 -14.94 -3.55
N SER A 57 4.81 -15.58 -2.51
CA SER A 57 4.90 -17.03 -2.30
C SER A 57 3.49 -17.61 -2.26
N ASN A 58 3.12 -18.37 -3.27
CA ASN A 58 1.83 -19.03 -3.38
C ASN A 58 1.93 -20.40 -2.68
N PHE A 59 1.43 -20.50 -1.46
CA PHE A 59 1.47 -21.75 -0.69
C PHE A 59 0.23 -22.63 -0.92
N SER A 60 -0.78 -22.10 -1.59
CA SER A 60 -1.90 -22.87 -2.13
C SER A 60 -2.52 -22.16 -3.35
N PRO A 61 -3.39 -22.82 -4.13
CA PRO A 61 -4.12 -22.17 -5.24
C PRO A 61 -5.01 -21.00 -4.78
N ARG A 62 -5.32 -20.91 -3.48
CA ARG A 62 -6.16 -19.84 -2.92
C ARG A 62 -5.40 -18.82 -2.08
N PHE A 63 -4.26 -19.16 -1.52
CA PHE A 63 -3.57 -18.34 -0.54
C PHE A 63 -2.14 -18.04 -0.98
N ALA A 64 -1.76 -16.78 -0.86
CA ALA A 64 -0.40 -16.33 -1.09
C ALA A 64 0.04 -15.33 -0.01
N PHE A 65 1.33 -15.35 0.28
CA PHE A 65 1.99 -14.33 1.10
C PHE A 65 2.82 -13.43 0.19
N ARG A 66 2.65 -12.12 0.34
CA ARG A 66 3.30 -11.10 -0.48
C ARG A 66 4.08 -10.13 0.40
N VAL A 67 5.32 -9.86 0.03
CA VAL A 67 6.14 -8.79 0.60
C VAL A 67 6.31 -7.71 -0.45
N GLU A 68 6.14 -6.45 -0.06
CA GLU A 68 6.21 -5.30 -0.94
C GLU A 68 7.24 -4.28 -0.48
N LEU A 69 7.87 -3.62 -1.44
CA LEU A 69 8.68 -2.42 -1.28
C LEU A 69 8.16 -1.37 -2.26
N GLY A 70 7.60 -0.28 -1.77
CA GLY A 70 6.95 0.71 -2.60
C GLY A 70 7.47 2.12 -2.39
N LEU A 71 7.48 2.85 -3.49
CA LEU A 71 7.77 4.28 -3.58
C LEU A 71 6.55 4.97 -4.17
N SER A 72 6.06 6.01 -3.54
CA SER A 72 4.89 6.75 -4.01
C SER A 72 4.95 8.21 -3.62
N SER A 73 4.16 9.02 -4.31
CA SER A 73 3.93 10.41 -3.98
C SER A 73 2.46 10.62 -3.70
N ILE A 74 2.11 11.40 -2.71
CA ILE A 74 0.75 11.86 -2.44
C ILE A 74 0.67 13.37 -2.55
N LYS A 75 -0.50 13.88 -2.94
CA LYS A 75 -0.72 15.31 -3.11
C LYS A 75 -2.15 15.67 -2.71
N GLY A 76 -2.29 16.76 -1.96
CA GLY A 76 -3.57 17.38 -1.66
C GLY A 76 -3.57 18.86 -2.05
N ILE A 77 -4.71 19.36 -2.55
CA ILE A 77 -4.92 20.76 -2.93
C ILE A 77 -6.34 21.15 -2.51
N ASP A 78 -6.46 22.02 -1.54
CA ASP A 78 -7.74 22.47 -0.97
C ASP A 78 -8.63 23.20 -1.96
N THR A 79 -8.05 23.98 -2.86
CA THR A 79 -8.82 24.70 -3.90
C THR A 79 -9.57 23.77 -4.85
N MET A 80 -9.17 22.49 -4.92
CA MET A 80 -9.85 21.44 -5.69
C MET A 80 -10.92 20.70 -4.89
N SER A 81 -11.08 20.97 -3.58
CA SER A 81 -12.10 20.35 -2.73
C SER A 81 -13.50 20.83 -3.12
N SER A 82 -14.52 20.07 -2.79
CA SER A 82 -15.91 20.49 -2.85
C SER A 82 -16.35 21.34 -1.64
N GLU A 83 -15.59 21.29 -0.55
CA GLU A 83 -15.90 21.95 0.71
C GLU A 83 -15.49 23.43 0.70
N PRO A 84 -16.41 24.39 1.00
CA PRO A 84 -16.10 25.81 0.96
C PRO A 84 -14.96 26.24 1.90
N LEU A 85 -14.92 25.72 3.13
CA LEU A 85 -13.90 26.04 4.12
C LEU A 85 -12.49 25.62 3.69
N ARG A 86 -12.36 24.46 3.02
CA ARG A 86 -11.08 24.01 2.45
C ARG A 86 -10.65 24.95 1.31
N LYS A 87 -11.57 25.35 0.44
CA LYS A 87 -11.27 26.29 -0.65
C LYS A 87 -10.77 27.65 -0.15
N GLU A 88 -11.36 28.13 0.94
CA GLU A 88 -10.96 29.39 1.57
C GLU A 88 -9.57 29.28 2.22
N ARG A 89 -9.28 28.17 2.90
CA ARG A 89 -7.97 27.87 3.48
C ARG A 89 -6.87 27.77 2.42
N ALA A 90 -7.19 27.17 1.27
CA ALA A 90 -6.34 27.06 0.08
C ALA A 90 -4.99 26.35 0.31
N ASN A 91 -4.88 25.48 1.31
CA ASN A 91 -3.67 24.74 1.62
C ASN A 91 -3.36 23.69 0.55
N SER A 92 -2.08 23.41 0.36
CA SER A 92 -1.60 22.37 -0.56
C SER A 92 -0.34 21.71 -0.05
N PHE A 93 -0.20 20.41 -0.32
CA PHE A 93 1.00 19.66 0.03
C PHE A 93 1.38 18.64 -1.04
N THR A 94 2.63 18.24 -1.01
CA THR A 94 3.15 17.06 -1.73
C THR A 94 4.08 16.32 -0.80
N ASN A 95 3.82 15.01 -0.64
CA ASN A 95 4.60 14.16 0.25
C ASN A 95 5.09 12.91 -0.48
N SER A 96 6.27 12.41 -0.10
CA SER A 96 6.85 11.17 -0.60
C SER A 96 6.69 10.08 0.45
N ILE A 97 6.12 8.96 0.03
CA ILE A 97 5.84 7.81 0.91
C ILE A 97 6.64 6.61 0.43
N ASN A 98 7.47 6.07 1.31
CA ASN A 98 8.13 4.80 1.11
C ASN A 98 7.48 3.78 2.04
N HIS A 99 7.09 2.62 1.52
CA HIS A 99 6.45 1.61 2.35
C HIS A 99 7.05 0.22 2.14
N THR A 100 7.07 -0.54 3.23
CA THR A 100 7.34 -1.97 3.22
C THR A 100 6.13 -2.67 3.80
N SER A 101 5.60 -3.67 3.11
CA SER A 101 4.38 -4.35 3.53
C SER A 101 4.54 -5.86 3.54
N ALA A 102 3.86 -6.49 4.49
CA ALA A 102 3.66 -7.93 4.57
C ALA A 102 2.15 -8.22 4.44
N ILE A 103 1.75 -8.92 3.40
CA ILE A 103 0.36 -9.02 2.96
C ILE A 103 -0.02 -10.48 2.77
N LEU A 104 -1.19 -10.85 3.24
CA LEU A 104 -1.86 -12.11 2.93
C LEU A 104 -2.88 -11.86 1.81
N GLU A 105 -2.82 -12.67 0.76
CA GLU A 105 -3.70 -12.60 -0.40
C GLU A 105 -4.56 -13.86 -0.49
N VAL A 106 -5.85 -13.68 -0.78
CA VAL A 106 -6.84 -14.75 -0.91
C VAL A 106 -7.50 -14.68 -2.27
N ASN A 107 -7.28 -15.68 -3.11
CA ASN A 107 -7.92 -15.82 -4.42
C ASN A 107 -9.34 -16.37 -4.26
N TYR A 108 -10.30 -15.75 -4.91
CA TYR A 108 -11.67 -16.24 -4.93
C TYR A 108 -11.79 -17.56 -5.71
N PHE A 109 -11.23 -17.62 -6.92
CA PHE A 109 -11.11 -18.85 -7.67
C PHE A 109 -9.77 -19.52 -7.37
N LYS A 110 -9.75 -20.86 -7.40
CA LYS A 110 -8.49 -21.61 -7.33
C LYS A 110 -7.66 -21.25 -8.56
N MET A 111 -6.52 -20.66 -8.35
CA MET A 111 -5.59 -20.29 -9.40
C MET A 111 -4.39 -21.22 -9.34
N ASP A 112 -4.50 -22.35 -10.01
CA ASP A 112 -3.38 -23.27 -10.14
C ASP A 112 -2.47 -22.76 -11.27
N LEU A 113 -1.25 -22.40 -10.90
CA LEU A 113 -0.26 -21.94 -11.88
C LEU A 113 0.32 -23.06 -12.74
N SER A 114 -0.02 -24.33 -12.45
CA SER A 114 0.29 -25.49 -13.30
C SER A 114 -0.77 -25.77 -14.36
N ASP A 115 -2.01 -25.34 -14.12
CA ASP A 115 -3.16 -25.58 -14.97
C ASP A 115 -3.61 -24.30 -15.72
N PHE A 116 -4.02 -24.44 -16.98
CA PHE A 116 -4.50 -23.32 -17.79
C PHE A 116 -6.02 -23.14 -17.72
N GLU A 117 -6.77 -24.05 -17.11
CA GLU A 117 -8.23 -23.99 -17.08
C GLU A 117 -8.77 -22.78 -16.31
N ASN A 118 -8.14 -22.40 -15.18
CA ASN A 118 -8.52 -21.23 -14.41
C ASN A 118 -7.49 -20.10 -14.57
N SER A 119 -7.57 -19.39 -15.66
CA SER A 119 -6.59 -18.37 -16.02
C SER A 119 -6.76 -17.03 -15.30
N TRP A 120 -7.84 -16.80 -14.55
CA TRP A 120 -8.08 -15.53 -13.85
C TRP A 120 -8.73 -15.74 -12.47
N SER A 121 -8.53 -14.79 -11.57
CA SER A 121 -9.20 -14.76 -10.26
C SER A 121 -9.31 -13.34 -9.73
N PRO A 122 -10.48 -12.95 -9.21
CA PRO A 122 -10.53 -11.87 -8.23
C PRO A 122 -9.80 -12.29 -6.95
N TYR A 123 -9.24 -11.35 -6.24
CA TYR A 123 -8.59 -11.60 -4.95
C TYR A 123 -8.78 -10.43 -4.00
N LEU A 124 -8.73 -10.77 -2.72
CA LEU A 124 -8.70 -9.84 -1.60
C LEU A 124 -7.34 -9.94 -0.94
N PHE A 125 -6.91 -8.85 -0.34
CA PHE A 125 -5.67 -8.87 0.42
C PHE A 125 -5.71 -7.89 1.59
N ALA A 126 -5.00 -8.24 2.66
CA ALA A 126 -4.78 -7.38 3.81
C ALA A 126 -3.45 -7.73 4.48
N GLY A 127 -2.93 -6.82 5.30
CA GLY A 127 -1.65 -7.04 5.95
C GLY A 127 -1.22 -5.94 6.90
N LEU A 128 0.08 -5.81 7.05
CA LEU A 128 0.72 -4.76 7.82
C LEU A 128 1.76 -4.05 6.97
N SER A 129 1.86 -2.74 7.12
CA SER A 129 2.83 -1.89 6.45
C SER A 129 3.59 -1.04 7.45
N TYR A 130 4.84 -0.80 7.14
CA TYR A 130 5.69 0.19 7.78
C TYR A 130 5.98 1.29 6.76
N LEU A 131 5.69 2.53 7.14
CA LEU A 131 5.80 3.70 6.28
C LEU A 131 6.93 4.60 6.75
N LYS A 132 7.68 5.13 5.80
CA LYS A 132 8.51 6.32 5.97
C LYS A 132 7.91 7.43 5.14
N TYR A 133 7.67 8.57 5.76
CA TYR A 133 7.10 9.74 5.14
C TYR A 133 7.80 11.02 5.60
N ARG A 134 7.46 12.15 4.97
CA ARG A 134 7.96 13.46 5.36
C ARG A 134 6.93 14.10 6.29
N ASP A 135 7.34 14.39 7.51
CA ASP A 135 6.58 15.22 8.44
C ASP A 135 6.54 16.64 7.89
N LEU A 136 5.34 17.19 7.70
CA LEU A 136 5.11 18.48 7.07
C LEU A 136 4.49 19.45 8.06
N TYR A 137 4.64 20.75 7.79
CA TYR A 137 3.97 21.81 8.52
C TYR A 137 3.63 22.96 7.58
N TYR A 138 2.67 23.79 7.94
CA TYR A 138 2.32 25.01 7.22
C TYR A 138 2.88 26.23 7.94
N PRO A 139 3.75 27.06 7.33
CA PRO A 139 4.12 28.37 7.85
C PRO A 139 2.89 29.27 7.96
N LYS A 140 2.89 30.22 8.92
CA LYS A 140 1.75 31.16 9.10
C LYS A 140 1.44 32.01 7.89
N SER A 141 2.45 32.32 7.10
CA SER A 141 2.35 33.18 5.92
C SER A 141 2.15 32.41 4.61
N GLU A 142 2.16 31.07 4.62
CA GLU A 142 2.15 30.26 3.40
C GLU A 142 1.05 29.20 3.44
N SER A 143 0.45 28.95 2.27
CA SER A 143 -0.53 27.86 2.08
C SER A 143 0.09 26.59 1.48
N VAL A 144 1.41 26.52 1.40
CA VAL A 144 2.15 25.35 0.92
C VAL A 144 2.88 24.71 2.09
N ALA A 145 2.69 23.41 2.25
CA ALA A 145 3.35 22.67 3.31
C ALA A 145 4.85 22.55 3.07
N ASN A 146 5.64 22.81 4.11
CA ASN A 146 7.08 22.70 4.12
C ASN A 146 7.52 21.42 4.83
N PHE A 147 8.70 20.92 4.45
CA PHE A 147 9.31 19.75 5.07
C PHE A 147 9.95 20.09 6.41
N GLN A 148 9.65 19.30 7.43
CA GLN A 148 10.27 19.42 8.75
C GLN A 148 11.31 18.33 8.97
N LYS A 149 10.89 17.06 8.96
CA LYS A 149 11.75 15.88 9.20
C LYS A 149 11.19 14.65 8.49
N ASN A 150 11.95 13.56 8.47
CA ASN A 150 11.39 12.25 8.13
C ASN A 150 10.77 11.62 9.37
N ASP A 151 9.62 11.01 9.22
CA ASP A 151 8.93 10.29 10.26
C ASP A 151 8.43 8.93 9.77
N PHE A 152 7.98 8.10 10.68
CA PHE A 152 7.59 6.72 10.43
C PHE A 152 6.25 6.43 11.06
N SER A 153 5.47 5.56 10.43
CA SER A 153 4.20 5.08 10.96
C SER A 153 3.95 3.65 10.53
N PHE A 154 3.07 2.98 11.25
CA PHE A 154 2.46 1.74 10.78
C PHE A 154 1.18 2.04 10.00
N ALA A 155 0.77 1.08 9.17
CA ALA A 155 -0.49 1.14 8.46
C ALA A 155 -1.04 -0.26 8.18
N ILE A 156 -2.32 -0.32 7.86
CA ILE A 156 -3.01 -1.53 7.43
C ILE A 156 -3.30 -1.40 5.94
N PRO A 157 -2.56 -2.11 5.07
CA PRO A 157 -2.93 -2.25 3.67
C PRO A 157 -4.09 -3.22 3.56
N MET A 158 -5.10 -2.85 2.78
CA MET A 158 -6.21 -3.71 2.42
C MET A 158 -6.65 -3.39 0.99
N GLY A 159 -7.10 -4.39 0.25
CA GLY A 159 -7.50 -4.12 -1.11
C GLY A 159 -8.11 -5.30 -1.84
N VAL A 160 -8.47 -5.00 -3.06
CA VAL A 160 -9.07 -5.93 -4.00
C VAL A 160 -8.35 -5.85 -5.34
N GLY A 161 -8.32 -6.94 -6.06
CA GLY A 161 -7.79 -6.95 -7.41
C GLY A 161 -8.39 -8.07 -8.24
N VAL A 162 -8.08 -8.01 -9.50
CA VAL A 162 -8.34 -9.10 -10.45
C VAL A 162 -7.03 -9.36 -11.17
N LYS A 163 -6.64 -10.60 -11.25
CA LYS A 163 -5.45 -11.02 -11.97
C LYS A 163 -5.77 -12.13 -12.96
N THR A 164 -5.02 -12.15 -14.04
CA THR A 164 -5.11 -13.19 -15.07
C THR A 164 -3.72 -13.60 -15.53
N ARG A 165 -3.64 -14.80 -16.03
CA ARG A 165 -2.40 -15.34 -16.60
C ARG A 165 -2.20 -14.82 -18.01
N LEU A 166 -0.97 -14.44 -18.33
CA LEU A 166 -0.52 -14.02 -19.64
C LEU A 166 0.61 -14.95 -20.11
N GLY A 167 0.26 -15.98 -20.88
CA GLY A 167 1.21 -17.02 -21.28
C GLY A 167 1.62 -17.96 -20.12
N MET A 168 2.81 -18.55 -20.18
CA MET A 168 3.20 -19.61 -19.24
C MET A 168 3.58 -19.07 -17.85
N ASN A 169 4.28 -17.94 -17.79
CA ASN A 169 4.95 -17.50 -16.57
C ASN A 169 4.55 -16.09 -16.12
N PHE A 170 3.82 -15.34 -16.93
CA PHE A 170 3.43 -13.97 -16.59
C PHE A 170 2.00 -13.93 -16.04
N LEU A 171 1.79 -13.06 -15.06
CA LEU A 171 0.47 -12.68 -14.58
C LEU A 171 0.35 -11.16 -14.66
N VAL A 172 -0.81 -10.71 -15.11
CA VAL A 172 -1.19 -9.30 -15.11
C VAL A 172 -2.39 -9.11 -14.22
N GLY A 173 -2.46 -7.98 -13.55
CA GLY A 173 -3.59 -7.67 -12.67
C GLY A 173 -3.89 -6.18 -12.61
N ILE A 174 -5.09 -5.90 -12.11
CA ILE A 174 -5.53 -4.56 -11.73
C ILE A 174 -5.81 -4.61 -10.24
N GLU A 175 -5.31 -3.65 -9.50
CA GLU A 175 -5.44 -3.58 -8.04
C GLU A 175 -5.93 -2.20 -7.59
N ILE A 176 -6.78 -2.20 -6.56
CA ILE A 176 -7.09 -1.04 -5.74
C ILE A 176 -6.71 -1.41 -4.31
N LYS A 177 -5.80 -0.65 -3.72
CA LYS A 177 -5.28 -0.84 -2.37
C LYS A 177 -5.53 0.41 -1.55
N ALA A 178 -6.20 0.27 -0.41
CA ALA A 178 -6.32 1.29 0.60
C ALA A 178 -5.28 1.05 1.69
N LEU A 179 -4.56 2.07 2.07
CA LEU A 179 -3.60 2.07 3.15
C LEU A 179 -4.13 2.96 4.27
N TYR A 180 -4.70 2.34 5.32
CA TYR A 180 -5.10 3.04 6.53
C TYR A 180 -3.88 3.29 7.40
N THR A 181 -3.46 4.53 7.56
CA THR A 181 -2.28 4.88 8.33
C THR A 181 -2.64 5.15 9.79
N PHE A 182 -1.68 4.95 10.71
CA PHE A 182 -1.84 5.37 12.10
C PHE A 182 -1.27 6.78 12.35
N SER A 183 -0.81 7.45 11.29
CA SER A 183 -0.39 8.85 11.31
C SER A 183 -1.55 9.76 10.93
N ASP A 184 -1.49 10.99 11.41
CA ASP A 184 -2.41 12.09 11.15
C ASP A 184 -1.67 13.32 10.61
N ASN A 185 -0.45 13.11 10.12
CA ASN A 185 0.41 14.20 9.65
C ASN A 185 1.11 13.89 8.31
N LEU A 186 0.43 13.17 7.42
CA LEU A 186 0.94 13.00 6.06
C LEU A 186 0.78 14.27 5.23
N ASP A 187 -0.18 15.13 5.60
CA ASP A 187 -0.54 16.35 4.88
C ASP A 187 -0.11 17.65 5.59
N GLY A 188 0.49 17.56 6.79
CA GLY A 188 0.92 18.72 7.56
C GLY A 188 -0.15 19.32 8.47
N SER A 189 -1.32 18.69 8.62
CA SER A 189 -2.41 19.19 9.46
C SER A 189 -2.12 19.11 10.96
N PHE A 190 -1.33 18.11 11.40
CA PHE A 190 -0.93 17.88 12.79
C PHE A 190 0.59 17.78 12.93
N PRO A 191 1.35 18.88 12.79
CA PRO A 191 2.80 18.84 12.88
C PRO A 191 3.28 18.41 14.28
N THR A 192 4.32 17.59 14.33
CA THR A 192 4.83 16.97 15.56
C THR A 192 5.42 17.98 16.56
N PHE A 193 5.87 19.15 16.09
CA PHE A 193 6.42 20.24 16.91
C PHE A 193 5.56 21.48 16.76
N ALA A 194 4.49 21.55 17.58
CA ALA A 194 3.55 22.66 17.57
C ALA A 194 4.10 23.98 18.18
N ASP A 195 5.29 23.95 18.78
CA ASP A 195 5.83 25.08 19.55
C ASP A 195 6.75 26.01 18.75
N GLU A 196 6.95 25.80 17.46
CA GLU A 196 7.71 26.72 16.63
C GLU A 196 6.86 27.94 16.25
N ILE A 197 7.44 29.12 16.51
CA ILE A 197 6.78 30.44 16.48
C ILE A 197 6.16 30.81 15.13
N ASP A 198 6.49 30.11 14.04
CA ASP A 198 6.10 30.48 12.67
C ASP A 198 5.27 29.42 11.93
N GLN A 199 4.53 28.57 12.64
CA GLN A 199 3.65 27.59 12.01
C GLN A 199 2.18 27.87 12.30
N GLN A 200 1.29 27.42 11.39
CA GLN A 200 -0.15 27.42 11.59
C GLN A 200 -0.52 26.46 12.73
N PRO A 201 -1.56 26.76 13.52
CA PRO A 201 -2.06 25.82 14.50
C PRO A 201 -2.55 24.53 13.81
N ALA A 202 -2.46 23.39 14.50
CA ALA A 202 -3.02 22.14 14.03
C ALA A 202 -4.53 22.29 13.70
N PHE A 203 -4.97 21.69 12.63
CA PHE A 203 -6.34 21.78 12.15
C PHE A 203 -6.85 20.40 11.69
N GLY A 204 -8.18 20.28 11.60
CA GLY A 204 -8.83 19.04 11.19
C GLY A 204 -9.32 18.20 12.38
N ASN A 205 -9.50 16.92 12.17
CA ASN A 205 -10.02 15.98 13.15
C ASN A 205 -8.97 14.95 13.55
N SER A 206 -8.38 15.07 14.72
CA SER A 206 -7.35 14.16 15.24
C SER A 206 -7.80 12.70 15.42
N LEU A 207 -9.11 12.43 15.35
CA LEU A 207 -9.67 11.08 15.41
C LEU A 207 -9.77 10.42 14.01
N SER A 208 -9.63 11.20 12.95
CA SER A 208 -9.66 10.77 11.56
C SER A 208 -8.24 10.55 11.08
N LYS A 209 -7.86 9.30 10.83
CA LYS A 209 -6.51 8.98 10.33
C LYS A 209 -6.43 9.10 8.81
N ASP A 210 -5.22 9.36 8.33
CA ASP A 210 -4.92 9.52 6.92
C ASP A 210 -5.06 8.21 6.12
N TRP A 211 -5.66 8.31 4.94
CA TRP A 211 -5.79 7.19 4.00
C TRP A 211 -5.05 7.48 2.70
N ILE A 212 -4.39 6.47 2.18
CA ILE A 212 -3.78 6.52 0.85
C ILE A 212 -4.40 5.42 0.00
N ILE A 213 -5.00 5.80 -1.12
CA ILE A 213 -5.59 4.86 -2.08
C ILE A 213 -4.63 4.71 -3.25
N PHE A 214 -4.23 3.49 -3.54
CA PHE A 214 -3.44 3.12 -4.70
C PHE A 214 -4.35 2.47 -5.73
N SER A 215 -4.21 2.84 -6.99
CA SER A 215 -4.90 2.19 -8.11
C SER A 215 -3.95 2.02 -9.27
N GLY A 216 -3.90 0.84 -9.86
CA GLY A 216 -2.94 0.58 -10.93
C GLY A 216 -2.94 -0.85 -11.42
N PHE A 217 -1.87 -1.17 -12.14
CA PHE A 217 -1.66 -2.45 -12.79
C PHE A 217 -0.47 -3.16 -12.15
N SER A 218 -0.57 -4.48 -12.05
CA SER A 218 0.53 -5.34 -11.64
C SER A 218 0.94 -6.26 -12.77
N LEU A 219 2.24 -6.50 -12.86
CA LEU A 219 2.84 -7.51 -13.73
C LEU A 219 3.77 -8.34 -12.89
N SER A 220 3.60 -9.66 -12.90
CA SER A 220 4.51 -10.58 -12.21
C SER A 220 4.97 -11.72 -13.11
N TYR A 221 6.16 -12.21 -12.79
CA TYR A 221 6.76 -13.41 -13.36
C TYR A 221 6.73 -14.52 -12.32
N SER A 222 6.08 -15.63 -12.67
CA SER A 222 5.97 -16.82 -11.83
C SER A 222 7.07 -17.79 -12.17
N PHE A 223 7.75 -18.33 -11.15
CA PHE A 223 8.82 -19.30 -11.26
C PHE A 223 8.71 -20.37 -10.15
N GLY A 224 9.39 -21.47 -10.37
CA GLY A 224 9.32 -22.65 -9.50
C GLY A 224 8.37 -23.70 -10.09
N ARG A 225 8.73 -24.96 -9.97
CA ARG A 225 7.86 -26.09 -10.25
C ARG A 225 7.35 -26.62 -8.92
N GLY A 226 6.02 -26.66 -8.78
CA GLY A 226 5.42 -27.46 -7.72
C GLY A 226 5.79 -28.91 -7.98
N TRP A 227 6.52 -29.53 -7.07
CA TRP A 227 6.56 -30.96 -6.98
C TRP A 227 5.25 -31.39 -6.37
N PHE A 228 4.25 -31.67 -7.19
CA PHE A 228 3.14 -32.50 -6.73
C PHE A 228 3.73 -33.87 -6.51
N ILE A 229 3.78 -34.30 -5.29
CA ILE A 229 3.79 -35.73 -4.99
C ILE A 229 2.35 -36.23 -5.33
N GLU A 230 2.12 -36.54 -6.60
CA GLU A 230 1.06 -37.43 -6.97
C GLU A 230 1.39 -38.77 -6.33
N GLY A 231 0.67 -39.08 -5.29
CA GLY A 231 0.74 -40.41 -4.70
C GLY A 231 0.88 -40.45 -3.19
N LEU A 232 -0.02 -39.78 -2.46
CA LEU A 232 -0.39 -40.19 -1.09
C LEU A 232 -1.80 -39.66 -0.77
N LEU A 233 -2.75 -40.58 -1.01
CA LEU A 233 -4.19 -40.66 -0.77
C LEU A 233 -5.04 -40.39 -1.98
#